data_d5cbe05ae99220aa6061296d0978267f
#
_entry.id   d5cbe05ae99220aa6061296d0978267f
#
_cell.length_a   1.000
_cell.length_b   1.000
_cell.length_c   1.000
_cell.angle_alpha   90.00
_cell.angle_beta   90.00
_cell.angle_gamma   90.00
#
_symmetry.space_group_name_H-M   'P 1'
#
loop_
_entity.id
_entity.type
_entity.pdbx_description
1 polymer ?
#
loop_
_entity_poly.entity_id
_entity_poly.type
_entity_poly.pdbx_seq_one_letter_code
_entity_poly.pdbx_strand_id
1 'polypeptide(L)'
;MHLVPDGFRFPVGNILSLWNSWYFGDRVSGISPLRQLGGSDVVRRDKTNLCRARRVFDEIEDIAIQDGLLRAGERMRSVGIRRSNEIAKVAYTKLYRRLYDIDENEDIARYRIGEITYNAIYDKISRQNR
;
A
#
# COMPACT_ATOMS: atom_id res chain seq x y z
N MET A 1 -15.01 10.33 -18.01
CA MET A 1 -14.63 8.93 -17.74
C MET A 1 -14.60 8.69 -16.23
N HIS A 2 -15.30 7.67 -15.78
CA HIS A 2 -15.31 7.32 -14.36
C HIS A 2 -14.16 6.36 -14.05
N LEU A 3 -13.40 6.65 -13.00
CA LEU A 3 -12.30 5.80 -12.54
C LEU A 3 -12.81 4.53 -11.86
N VAL A 4 -14.03 4.58 -11.33
CA VAL A 4 -14.65 3.46 -10.61
C VAL A 4 -16.12 3.36 -10.99
N PRO A 5 -16.74 2.16 -10.89
CA PRO A 5 -18.16 1.98 -11.19
C PRO A 5 -19.06 2.64 -10.13
N ASP A 6 -20.33 2.86 -10.49
CA ASP A 6 -21.32 3.36 -9.56
C ASP A 6 -21.43 2.41 -8.36
N GLY A 7 -21.61 2.99 -7.18
CA GLY A 7 -21.73 2.20 -5.95
C GLY A 7 -20.39 1.70 -5.40
N PHE A 8 -19.27 2.09 -6.02
CA PHE A 8 -17.96 1.68 -5.54
C PHE A 8 -17.72 2.10 -4.10
N ARG A 9 -17.18 1.17 -3.31
CA ARG A 9 -16.73 1.45 -1.95
C ARG A 9 -15.24 1.16 -1.85
N PHE A 10 -14.49 2.09 -1.26
CA PHE A 10 -13.05 1.91 -1.08
C PHE A 10 -12.80 0.72 -0.13
N PRO A 11 -11.94 -0.24 -0.54
CA PRO A 11 -11.75 -1.44 0.26
C PRO A 11 -11.02 -1.19 1.57
N VAL A 12 -11.35 -1.97 2.58
CA VAL A 12 -10.58 -2.09 3.81
C VAL A 12 -9.92 -3.46 3.79
N GLY A 13 -8.63 -3.52 4.07
CA GLY A 13 -7.95 -4.79 4.03
C GLY A 13 -6.46 -4.67 4.29
N ASN A 14 -5.77 -5.79 4.09
CA ASN A 14 -4.33 -5.82 4.27
C ASN A 14 -3.61 -5.28 3.04
N ILE A 15 -2.37 -4.86 3.25
CA ILE A 15 -1.58 -4.13 2.26
C ILE A 15 -1.26 -4.99 1.05
N LEU A 16 -0.82 -6.23 1.25
CA LEU A 16 -0.39 -7.08 0.14
C LEU A 16 -1.55 -7.50 -0.74
N SER A 17 -2.74 -7.73 -0.17
CA SER A 17 -3.93 -8.07 -0.96
C SER A 17 -4.45 -6.89 -1.78
N LEU A 18 -4.20 -5.65 -1.33
CA LEU A 18 -4.63 -4.45 -2.03
C LEU A 18 -3.57 -3.88 -2.97
N TRP A 19 -2.35 -4.41 -2.94
CA TRP A 19 -1.20 -3.86 -3.67
C TRP A 19 -1.46 -3.73 -5.17
N ASN A 20 -1.94 -4.81 -5.79
CA ASN A 20 -2.20 -4.79 -7.22
C ASN A 20 -3.33 -3.83 -7.60
N SER A 21 -4.39 -3.78 -6.81
CA SER A 21 -5.48 -2.83 -7.03
C SER A 21 -5.01 -1.39 -6.89
N TRP A 22 -4.11 -1.13 -5.94
CA TRP A 22 -3.58 0.21 -5.73
C TRP A 22 -2.75 0.70 -6.91
N TYR A 23 -1.82 -0.11 -7.42
CA TYR A 23 -0.90 0.31 -8.48
C TYR A 23 -1.39 0.01 -9.88
N PHE A 24 -2.16 -1.06 -10.09
CA PHE A 24 -2.53 -1.54 -11.43
C PHE A 24 -4.03 -1.54 -11.69
N GLY A 25 -4.86 -1.43 -10.67
CA GLY A 25 -6.31 -1.47 -10.81
C GLY A 25 -6.86 -2.89 -11.02
N ASP A 26 -8.14 -2.96 -11.38
CA ASP A 26 -8.83 -4.21 -11.70
C ASP A 26 -9.68 -3.97 -12.95
N ARG A 27 -9.16 -4.38 -14.11
CA ARG A 27 -9.84 -4.19 -15.39
C ARG A 27 -11.14 -4.96 -15.50
N VAL A 28 -11.20 -6.15 -14.89
CA VAL A 28 -12.41 -6.99 -14.95
C VAL A 28 -13.58 -6.29 -14.25
N SER A 29 -13.32 -5.65 -13.13
CA SER A 29 -14.33 -4.93 -12.37
C SER A 29 -14.50 -3.48 -12.80
N GLY A 30 -13.75 -3.02 -13.81
CA GLY A 30 -13.81 -1.63 -14.29
C GLY A 30 -13.23 -0.63 -13.31
N ILE A 31 -12.28 -1.03 -12.48
CA ILE A 31 -11.65 -0.19 -11.45
C ILE A 31 -10.27 0.22 -11.91
N SER A 32 -10.07 1.54 -12.05
CA SER A 32 -8.75 2.12 -12.32
C SER A 32 -7.83 1.94 -11.11
N PRO A 33 -6.49 2.07 -11.29
CA PRO A 33 -5.59 2.01 -10.13
C PRO A 33 -6.06 2.91 -8.99
N LEU A 34 -6.21 2.35 -7.79
CA LEU A 34 -6.77 3.10 -6.66
C LEU A 34 -5.94 4.32 -6.31
N ARG A 35 -4.62 4.29 -6.59
CA ARG A 35 -3.75 5.44 -6.35
C ARG A 35 -4.14 6.70 -7.14
N GLN A 36 -4.93 6.54 -8.21
CA GLN A 36 -5.39 7.66 -9.04
C GLN A 36 -6.63 8.34 -8.47
N LEU A 37 -7.30 7.73 -7.50
CA LEU A 37 -8.53 8.27 -6.95
C LEU A 37 -8.28 9.52 -6.11
N GLY A 38 -9.14 10.53 -6.30
CA GLY A 38 -9.21 11.70 -5.44
C GLY A 38 -10.43 11.62 -4.54
N GLY A 39 -10.56 12.58 -3.63
CA GLY A 39 -11.70 12.62 -2.70
C GLY A 39 -13.06 12.68 -3.38
N SER A 40 -13.14 13.21 -4.62
CA SER A 40 -14.38 13.28 -5.37
C SER A 40 -14.78 11.96 -6.01
N ASP A 41 -13.85 10.99 -6.08
CA ASP A 41 -14.09 9.69 -6.71
C ASP A 41 -14.69 8.66 -5.76
N VAL A 42 -14.72 8.94 -4.46
CA VAL A 42 -15.21 8.03 -3.43
C VAL A 42 -16.30 8.71 -2.61
N VAL A 43 -17.16 7.89 -1.99
CA VAL A 43 -18.17 8.42 -1.06
C VAL A 43 -17.47 9.07 0.13
N ARG A 44 -18.15 10.04 0.77
CA ARG A 44 -17.57 10.86 1.84
C ARG A 44 -16.93 10.03 2.94
N ARG A 45 -17.59 8.95 3.38
CA ARG A 45 -17.10 8.09 4.46
C ARG A 45 -15.84 7.30 4.09
N ASP A 46 -15.52 7.18 2.78
CA ASP A 46 -14.33 6.45 2.32
C ASP A 46 -13.10 7.35 2.16
N LYS A 47 -13.26 8.67 2.25
CA LYS A 47 -12.14 9.62 2.05
C LYS A 47 -11.02 9.42 3.05
N THR A 48 -11.34 9.17 4.32
CA THR A 48 -10.34 8.92 5.35
C THR A 48 -9.52 7.67 5.04
N ASN A 49 -10.19 6.59 4.65
CA ASN A 49 -9.50 5.35 4.29
C ASN A 49 -8.61 5.52 3.06
N LEU A 50 -9.07 6.27 2.06
CA LEU A 50 -8.26 6.58 0.88
C LEU A 50 -6.98 7.33 1.27
N CYS A 51 -7.09 8.35 2.12
CA CYS A 51 -5.94 9.12 2.58
C CYS A 51 -4.95 8.28 3.38
N ARG A 52 -5.45 7.42 4.27
CA ARG A 52 -4.62 6.54 5.09
C ARG A 52 -3.90 5.50 4.23
N ALA A 53 -4.61 4.87 3.31
CA ALA A 53 -4.02 3.92 2.39
C ALA A 53 -2.90 4.58 1.57
N ARG A 54 -3.16 5.77 1.02
CA ARG A 54 -2.16 6.52 0.24
C ARG A 54 -0.89 6.75 1.04
N ARG A 55 -1.04 7.19 2.28
CA ARG A 55 0.13 7.43 3.15
C ARG A 55 0.94 6.16 3.35
N VAL A 56 0.28 5.03 3.59
CA VAL A 56 0.95 3.75 3.83
C VAL A 56 1.65 3.25 2.56
N PHE A 57 0.95 3.24 1.42
CA PHE A 57 1.54 2.78 0.17
C PHE A 57 2.72 3.65 -0.27
N ASP A 58 2.61 4.97 -0.11
CA ASP A 58 3.70 5.89 -0.41
C ASP A 58 4.92 5.63 0.47
N GLU A 59 4.71 5.34 1.75
CA GLU A 59 5.81 5.01 2.68
C GLU A 59 6.54 3.74 2.26
N ILE A 60 5.81 2.72 1.81
CA ILE A 60 6.42 1.48 1.32
C ILE A 60 7.21 1.74 0.04
N GLU A 61 6.67 2.53 -0.89
CA GLU A 61 7.39 2.89 -2.12
C GLU A 61 8.66 3.68 -1.82
N ASP A 62 8.62 4.60 -0.85
CA ASP A 62 9.80 5.35 -0.43
C ASP A 62 10.89 4.42 0.11
N ILE A 63 10.54 3.40 0.88
CA ILE A 63 11.50 2.40 1.34
C ILE A 63 12.10 1.64 0.16
N ALA A 64 11.29 1.26 -0.82
CA ALA A 64 11.78 0.58 -2.01
C ALA A 64 12.79 1.43 -2.77
N ILE A 65 12.56 2.74 -2.87
CA ILE A 65 13.47 3.67 -3.52
C ILE A 65 14.77 3.81 -2.70
N GLN A 66 14.66 4.04 -1.40
CA GLN A 66 15.80 4.24 -0.53
C GLN A 66 16.71 3.02 -0.46
N ASP A 67 16.15 1.83 -0.49
CA ASP A 67 16.89 0.58 -0.37
C ASP A 67 17.36 0.03 -1.73
N GLY A 68 17.12 0.77 -2.81
CA GLY A 68 17.58 0.36 -4.14
C GLY A 68 16.80 -0.78 -4.76
N LEU A 69 15.62 -1.11 -4.25
CA LEU A 69 14.74 -2.12 -4.84
C LEU A 69 14.14 -1.64 -6.16
N LEU A 70 13.98 -0.33 -6.30
CA LEU A 70 13.66 0.36 -7.55
C LEU A 70 14.92 1.05 -8.05
N ARG A 71 15.11 1.04 -9.36
CA ARG A 71 16.22 1.75 -10.00
C ARG A 71 15.98 3.25 -9.98
N ALA A 72 17.03 4.04 -10.19
CA ALA A 72 16.92 5.48 -10.29
C ALA A 72 15.90 5.86 -11.38
N GLY A 73 14.92 6.69 -11.02
CA GLY A 73 13.87 7.13 -11.93
C GLY A 73 12.70 6.17 -12.09
N GLU A 74 12.79 4.94 -11.59
CA GLU A 74 11.65 4.02 -11.60
C GLU A 74 10.62 4.38 -10.54
N ARG A 75 9.37 4.03 -10.83
CA ARG A 75 8.27 4.11 -9.88
C ARG A 75 7.55 2.76 -9.83
N MET A 76 6.92 2.44 -8.70
CA MET A 76 6.24 1.16 -8.51
C MET A 76 5.20 0.90 -9.60
N ARG A 77 4.52 1.95 -10.07
CA ARG A 77 3.51 1.86 -11.13
C ARG A 77 4.05 1.48 -12.50
N SER A 78 5.37 1.63 -12.71
CA SER A 78 6.00 1.41 -14.02
C SER A 78 6.76 0.09 -14.12
N VAL A 79 6.85 -0.68 -13.03
CA VAL A 79 7.44 -2.02 -13.08
C VAL A 79 6.35 -3.07 -13.32
N GLY A 80 6.73 -4.25 -13.80
CA GLY A 80 5.77 -5.34 -14.01
C GLY A 80 5.17 -5.85 -12.72
N ILE A 81 3.97 -6.43 -12.79
CA ILE A 81 3.21 -6.89 -11.62
C ILE A 81 4.02 -7.85 -10.76
N ARG A 82 4.72 -8.82 -11.38
CA ARG A 82 5.52 -9.80 -10.64
C ARG A 82 6.61 -9.12 -9.82
N ARG A 83 7.38 -8.24 -10.45
CA ARG A 83 8.46 -7.51 -9.78
C ARG A 83 7.90 -6.60 -8.69
N SER A 84 6.80 -5.92 -8.98
CA SER A 84 6.12 -5.05 -8.00
C SER A 84 5.72 -5.83 -6.75
N ASN A 85 5.15 -7.02 -6.89
CA ASN A 85 4.76 -7.85 -5.75
C ASN A 85 5.97 -8.34 -4.95
N GLU A 86 7.08 -8.67 -5.60
CA GLU A 86 8.31 -9.05 -4.91
C GLU A 86 8.89 -7.89 -4.11
N ILE A 87 8.93 -6.70 -4.70
CA ILE A 87 9.38 -5.49 -4.04
C ILE A 87 8.47 -5.16 -2.84
N ALA A 88 7.15 -5.30 -3.02
CA ALA A 88 6.19 -5.04 -1.96
C ALA A 88 6.46 -5.86 -0.71
N LYS A 89 6.72 -7.16 -0.88
CA LYS A 89 7.00 -8.05 0.26
C LYS A 89 8.24 -7.62 1.02
N VAL A 90 9.32 -7.29 0.31
CA VAL A 90 10.56 -6.87 0.93
C VAL A 90 10.40 -5.51 1.61
N ALA A 91 9.86 -4.53 0.91
CA ALA A 91 9.72 -3.17 1.44
C ALA A 91 8.74 -3.11 2.61
N TYR A 92 7.61 -3.84 2.51
CA TYR A 92 6.64 -3.89 3.59
C TYR A 92 7.22 -4.57 4.83
N THR A 93 7.96 -5.66 4.66
CA THR A 93 8.63 -6.32 5.77
C THR A 93 9.59 -5.37 6.50
N LYS A 94 10.36 -4.58 5.75
CA LYS A 94 11.26 -3.58 6.34
C LYS A 94 10.49 -2.51 7.11
N LEU A 95 9.39 -2.01 6.53
CA LEU A 95 8.55 -1.04 7.22
C LEU A 95 7.99 -1.62 8.51
N TYR A 96 7.46 -2.84 8.45
CA TYR A 96 6.89 -3.50 9.62
C TYR A 96 7.91 -3.66 10.74
N ARG A 97 9.13 -4.15 10.41
CA ARG A 97 10.18 -4.28 11.41
C ARG A 97 10.53 -2.95 12.08
N ARG A 98 10.59 -1.89 11.28
CA ARG A 98 10.86 -0.54 11.80
C ARG A 98 9.75 -0.05 12.73
N LEU A 99 8.49 -0.20 12.31
CA LEU A 99 7.34 0.32 13.06
C LEU A 99 7.11 -0.42 14.37
N TYR A 100 7.38 -1.72 14.40
CA TYR A 100 7.11 -2.57 15.57
C TYR A 100 8.39 -2.95 16.32
N ASP A 101 9.51 -2.32 15.96
CA ASP A 101 10.81 -2.49 16.63
C ASP A 101 11.24 -3.98 16.70
N ILE A 102 11.18 -4.66 15.56
CA ILE A 102 11.54 -6.07 15.45
C ILE A 102 12.95 -6.18 14.88
N ASP A 103 13.82 -6.91 15.58
CA ASP A 103 15.19 -7.17 15.17
C ASP A 103 15.21 -7.93 13.83
N GLU A 104 16.18 -7.61 12.98
CA GLU A 104 16.35 -8.28 11.68
C GLU A 104 16.61 -9.78 11.82
N ASN A 105 17.11 -10.22 12.96
CA ASN A 105 17.38 -11.63 13.24
C ASN A 105 16.14 -12.41 13.69
N GLU A 106 15.06 -11.73 14.03
CA GLU A 106 13.82 -12.40 14.41
C GLU A 106 13.09 -12.91 13.17
N ASP A 107 12.43 -14.07 13.32
CA ASP A 107 11.64 -14.65 12.26
C ASP A 107 10.34 -13.85 12.05
N ILE A 108 10.25 -13.13 10.95
CA ILE A 108 9.09 -12.30 10.64
C ILE A 108 7.80 -13.12 10.49
N ALA A 109 7.91 -14.41 10.16
CA ALA A 109 6.74 -15.27 9.99
C ALA A 109 5.91 -15.41 11.28
N ARG A 110 6.49 -15.15 12.43
CA ARG A 110 5.78 -15.18 13.72
C ARG A 110 4.73 -14.08 13.85
N TYR A 111 4.82 -13.02 13.07
CA TYR A 111 4.06 -11.79 13.28
C TYR A 111 2.85 -11.65 12.38
N ARG A 112 2.59 -12.57 11.45
CA ARG A 112 1.43 -12.54 10.56
C ARG A 112 1.22 -11.17 9.90
N ILE A 113 2.31 -10.58 9.39
CA ILE A 113 2.28 -9.22 8.86
C ILE A 113 1.30 -9.05 7.68
N GLY A 114 1.02 -10.13 6.95
CA GLY A 114 0.07 -10.09 5.85
C GLY A 114 -1.39 -9.94 6.27
N GLU A 115 -1.72 -10.13 7.55
CA GLU A 115 -3.08 -9.99 8.05
C GLU A 115 -3.39 -8.59 8.59
N ILE A 116 -2.38 -7.72 8.68
CA ILE A 116 -2.54 -6.39 9.29
C ILE A 116 -3.09 -5.41 8.26
N THR A 117 -4.10 -4.64 8.65
CA THR A 117 -4.73 -3.66 7.76
C THR A 117 -3.88 -2.41 7.60
N TYR A 118 -4.11 -1.68 6.50
CA TYR A 118 -3.42 -0.40 6.29
C TYR A 118 -3.76 0.63 7.38
N ASN A 119 -4.95 0.53 7.99
CA ASN A 119 -5.31 1.44 9.08
C ASN A 119 -4.40 1.24 10.30
N ALA A 120 -4.09 0.00 10.66
CA ALA A 120 -3.19 -0.31 11.77
C ALA A 120 -1.77 0.19 11.48
N ILE A 121 -1.29 0.00 10.25
CA ILE A 121 0.01 0.50 9.84
C ILE A 121 0.04 2.03 9.84
N TYR A 122 -1.02 2.67 9.34
CA TYR A 122 -1.13 4.12 9.37
C TYR A 122 -1.03 4.67 10.80
N ASP A 123 -1.71 4.05 11.75
CA ASP A 123 -1.66 4.49 13.15
C ASP A 123 -0.22 4.42 13.70
N LYS A 124 0.52 3.38 13.37
CA LYS A 124 1.93 3.26 13.77
C LYS A 124 2.81 4.33 13.14
N ILE A 125 2.63 4.61 11.84
CA ILE A 125 3.37 5.66 11.15
C ILE A 125 3.09 7.01 11.82
N SER A 126 1.83 7.31 12.09
CA SER A 126 1.43 8.58 12.69
C SER A 126 2.02 8.79 14.08
N ARG A 127 2.09 7.72 14.89
CA ARG A 127 2.68 7.78 16.22
C ARG A 127 4.18 8.03 16.20
N GLN A 128 4.89 7.46 15.23
CA GLN A 128 6.34 7.66 15.10
C GLN A 128 6.71 9.08 14.69
N ASN A 129 5.82 9.77 13.99
CA ASN A 129 6.05 11.11 13.49
C ASN A 129 5.64 12.23 14.49
N ARG A 130 5.27 11.84 15.69
CA ARG A 130 4.94 12.81 16.76
C ARG A 130 6.17 13.25 17.52
#